data_00a845d865e2ed3a6020c03247a0cd18
#
_entry.id   00a845d865e2ed3a6020c03247a0cd18
#
_cell.length_a   1.000
_cell.length_b   1.000
_cell.length_c   1.000
_cell.angle_alpha   90.00
_cell.angle_beta   90.00
_cell.angle_gamma   90.00
#
_symmetry.space_group_name_H-M   'P 1'
#
loop_
_entity.id
_entity.type
_entity.pdbx_description
1 polymer ?
#
loop_
_entity_poly.entity_id
_entity_poly.type
_entity_poly.pdbx_seq_one_letter_code
_entity_poly.pdbx_strand_id
1 'polypeptide(L)'
;IFLGTTEVIPDFSTVWLFRERLIECGRYEDLWKELQNQLDEKGFAVKKGTIQDATFITSDPGQKRNKKDQKDQDKKDPNLEAIKARPTPDFDKDLLNISNNIVSSNAKPKRLDDGPINEGTWAKKGSKSFFGYKGHILIDTEYHLIRKIETTTASLHDSQVDLGINGLPRYADKGYSGAKTQGYDAAMKKAARGHKLGIKDILRNKRISRKRSQIERCFAVMKRAHNAGHVSVTTIARAGIKFMMNSIVYNIEQLKYLGRVPST
;
A
#
# COMPACT_ATOMS: atom_id res chain seq x y z
N ILE A 1 -11.91 -22.13 2.00
CA ILE A 1 -13.37 -22.07 1.84
C ILE A 1 -13.62 -22.63 0.46
N PHE A 2 -14.16 -23.85 0.36
CA PHE A 2 -14.71 -24.36 -0.87
C PHE A 2 -16.10 -23.75 -1.01
N LEU A 3 -16.27 -22.86 -2.00
CA LEU A 3 -17.59 -22.45 -2.45
C LEU A 3 -18.26 -23.69 -3.04
N GLY A 4 -19.42 -24.06 -2.53
CA GLY A 4 -20.21 -25.17 -3.08
C GLY A 4 -20.60 -24.87 -4.54
N THR A 5 -20.76 -25.90 -5.35
CA THR A 5 -21.09 -25.79 -6.79
C THR A 5 -22.42 -25.08 -7.09
N THR A 6 -23.18 -24.71 -6.07
CA THR A 6 -24.48 -24.01 -6.17
C THR A 6 -24.39 -22.51 -5.82
N GLU A 7 -23.24 -22.03 -5.35
CA GLU A 7 -23.07 -20.62 -5.00
C GLU A 7 -22.82 -19.77 -6.24
N VAL A 8 -23.57 -18.68 -6.37
CA VAL A 8 -23.39 -17.72 -7.46
C VAL A 8 -22.08 -16.95 -7.22
N ILE A 9 -21.12 -17.16 -8.11
CA ILE A 9 -19.86 -16.40 -8.08
C ILE A 9 -20.19 -14.95 -8.45
N PRO A 10 -19.86 -13.96 -7.60
CA PRO A 10 -20.12 -12.56 -7.91
C PRO A 10 -19.35 -12.14 -9.16
N ASP A 11 -20.01 -11.37 -10.01
CA ASP A 11 -19.41 -10.79 -11.20
C ASP A 11 -18.40 -9.66 -10.85
N PHE A 12 -17.69 -9.17 -11.85
CA PHE A 12 -16.73 -8.09 -11.69
C PHE A 12 -17.38 -6.82 -11.14
N SER A 13 -18.58 -6.47 -11.59
CA SER A 13 -19.30 -5.26 -11.18
C SER A 13 -19.67 -5.32 -9.70
N THR A 14 -20.14 -6.47 -9.25
CA THR A 14 -20.45 -6.72 -7.83
C THR A 14 -19.22 -6.56 -6.92
N VAL A 15 -18.09 -7.14 -7.32
CA VAL A 15 -16.82 -7.01 -6.57
C VAL A 15 -16.35 -5.55 -6.58
N TRP A 16 -16.47 -4.85 -7.71
CA TRP A 16 -16.10 -3.46 -7.82
C TRP A 16 -16.98 -2.57 -6.92
N LEU A 17 -18.30 -2.71 -6.96
CA LEU A 17 -19.25 -1.99 -6.10
C LEU A 17 -18.99 -2.25 -4.62
N PHE A 18 -18.71 -3.49 -4.24
CA PHE A 18 -18.36 -3.82 -2.85
C PHE A 18 -17.12 -3.05 -2.38
N ARG A 19 -16.09 -2.98 -3.20
CA ARG A 19 -14.86 -2.22 -2.89
C ARG A 19 -15.14 -0.72 -2.75
N GLU A 20 -15.89 -0.13 -3.68
CA GLU A 20 -16.27 1.30 -3.61
C GLU A 20 -17.05 1.58 -2.33
N ARG A 21 -18.04 0.75 -1.97
CA ARG A 21 -18.78 0.88 -0.70
C ARG A 21 -17.88 0.79 0.52
N LEU A 22 -16.89 -0.11 0.54
CA LEU A 22 -15.93 -0.19 1.63
C LEU A 22 -15.10 1.10 1.77
N ILE A 23 -14.75 1.73 0.67
CA ILE A 23 -14.03 3.01 0.66
C ILE A 23 -14.94 4.13 1.18
N GLU A 24 -16.15 4.25 0.63
CA GLU A 24 -17.13 5.28 0.98
C GLU A 24 -17.51 5.24 2.47
N CYS A 25 -17.68 4.02 3.03
CA CYS A 25 -18.00 3.84 4.44
C CYS A 25 -16.76 3.88 5.36
N GLY A 26 -15.55 4.00 4.83
CA GLY A 26 -14.30 3.97 5.62
C GLY A 26 -14.02 2.64 6.33
N ARG A 27 -14.76 1.57 6.03
CA ARG A 27 -14.73 0.29 6.77
C ARG A 27 -13.66 -0.70 6.31
N TYR A 28 -12.87 -0.36 5.31
CA TYR A 28 -11.78 -1.25 4.87
C TYR A 28 -10.68 -1.39 5.93
N GLU A 29 -10.48 -0.38 6.78
CA GLU A 29 -9.55 -0.47 7.92
C GLU A 29 -10.04 -1.43 8.99
N ASP A 30 -11.36 -1.52 9.21
CA ASP A 30 -11.95 -2.44 10.18
C ASP A 30 -11.69 -3.90 9.79
N LEU A 31 -11.75 -4.22 8.50
CA LEU A 31 -11.37 -5.55 8.00
C LEU A 31 -9.92 -5.89 8.31
N TRP A 32 -9.02 -4.91 8.15
CA TRP A 32 -7.62 -5.10 8.49
C TRP A 32 -7.40 -5.31 9.99
N LYS A 33 -8.06 -4.49 10.83
CA LYS A 33 -7.99 -4.61 12.29
C LYS A 33 -8.52 -5.96 12.75
N GLU A 34 -9.65 -6.39 12.21
CA GLU A 34 -10.24 -7.68 12.54
C GLU A 34 -9.29 -8.85 12.22
N LEU A 35 -8.68 -8.85 11.04
CA LEU A 35 -7.65 -9.84 10.71
C LEU A 35 -6.51 -9.84 11.72
N GLN A 36 -6.02 -8.65 12.13
CA GLN A 36 -4.92 -8.57 13.10
C GLN A 36 -5.33 -9.12 14.47
N ASN A 37 -6.55 -8.84 14.93
CA ASN A 37 -7.09 -9.37 16.18
C ASN A 37 -7.13 -10.90 16.15
N GLN A 38 -7.67 -11.49 15.07
CA GLN A 38 -7.71 -12.94 14.89
C GLN A 38 -6.32 -13.58 14.85
N LEU A 39 -5.33 -12.89 14.28
CA LEU A 39 -3.94 -13.36 14.30
C LEU A 39 -3.37 -13.38 15.73
N ASP A 40 -3.65 -12.35 16.52
CA ASP A 40 -3.17 -12.25 17.89
C ASP A 40 -3.85 -13.29 18.80
N GLU A 41 -5.15 -13.50 18.66
CA GLU A 41 -5.92 -14.54 19.37
C GLU A 41 -5.41 -15.96 19.08
N LYS A 42 -4.96 -16.20 17.83
CA LYS A 42 -4.35 -17.47 17.42
C LYS A 42 -2.88 -17.62 17.85
N GLY A 43 -2.34 -16.68 18.63
CA GLY A 43 -0.99 -16.74 19.17
C GLY A 43 0.11 -16.21 18.26
N PHE A 44 -0.22 -15.61 17.10
CA PHE A 44 0.74 -15.00 16.19
C PHE A 44 1.12 -13.55 16.55
N ALA A 45 0.93 -13.14 17.81
CA ALA A 45 1.29 -11.80 18.27
C ALA A 45 2.79 -11.50 18.04
N VAL A 46 3.10 -10.24 17.73
CA VAL A 46 4.49 -9.81 17.46
C VAL A 46 5.30 -9.78 18.76
N LYS A 47 6.37 -10.56 18.86
CA LYS A 47 7.18 -10.71 20.08
C LYS A 47 8.64 -10.27 19.92
N LYS A 48 9.28 -10.55 18.78
CA LYS A 48 10.74 -10.43 18.60
C LYS A 48 11.21 -9.18 17.86
N GLY A 49 10.31 -8.51 17.16
CA GLY A 49 10.62 -7.33 16.38
C GLY A 49 9.97 -7.33 15.01
N THR A 50 10.16 -6.24 14.29
CA THR A 50 9.48 -5.95 13.03
C THR A 50 10.44 -5.51 11.94
N ILE A 51 10.07 -5.72 10.69
CA ILE A 51 10.81 -5.27 9.51
C ILE A 51 9.89 -4.35 8.73
N GLN A 52 10.35 -3.14 8.44
CA GLN A 52 9.62 -2.16 7.63
C GLN A 52 10.33 -1.92 6.31
N ASP A 53 9.55 -1.89 5.23
CA ASP A 53 10.04 -1.49 3.90
C ASP A 53 8.88 -0.99 3.03
N ALA A 54 9.22 -0.40 1.87
CA ALA A 54 8.27 0.13 0.91
C ALA A 54 8.51 -0.42 -0.49
N THR A 55 7.44 -0.52 -1.28
CA THR A 55 7.53 -0.92 -2.67
C THR A 55 6.71 -0.01 -3.56
N PHE A 56 7.16 0.21 -4.81
CA PHE A 56 6.39 0.94 -5.80
C PHE A 56 5.23 0.10 -6.32
N ILE A 57 4.09 0.77 -6.43
CA ILE A 57 2.87 0.32 -7.10
C ILE A 57 2.68 1.23 -8.29
N THR A 58 2.99 0.74 -9.49
CA THR A 58 2.87 1.53 -10.71
C THR A 58 1.41 1.76 -11.08
N SER A 59 1.13 2.90 -11.68
CA SER A 59 -0.17 3.23 -12.26
C SER A 59 0.02 3.93 -13.59
N ASP A 60 -1.03 3.97 -14.40
CA ASP A 60 -1.00 4.68 -15.67
C ASP A 60 -1.14 6.19 -15.42
N PRO A 61 -0.22 7.02 -15.93
CA PRO A 61 -0.29 8.46 -15.76
C PRO A 61 -1.47 9.11 -16.52
N GLY A 62 -2.17 8.33 -17.35
CA GLY A 62 -3.17 8.81 -18.29
C GLY A 62 -2.55 9.50 -19.52
N GLN A 63 -3.26 9.49 -20.62
CA GLN A 63 -2.86 10.28 -21.79
C GLN A 63 -3.35 11.72 -21.58
N LYS A 64 -2.49 12.72 -21.87
CA LYS A 64 -2.93 14.10 -22.01
C LYS A 64 -3.85 14.16 -23.23
N ARG A 65 -5.15 14.32 -23.01
CA ARG A 65 -6.07 14.59 -24.11
C ARG A 65 -5.66 15.91 -24.75
N ASN A 66 -5.34 15.89 -26.03
CA ASN A 66 -5.08 17.11 -26.77
C ASN A 66 -6.39 17.90 -26.83
N LYS A 67 -6.35 19.21 -26.54
CA LYS A 67 -7.52 20.09 -26.58
C LYS A 67 -8.27 20.08 -27.91
N LYS A 68 -7.62 19.63 -29.00
CA LYS A 68 -8.25 19.44 -30.32
C LYS A 68 -9.20 18.24 -30.35
N ASP A 69 -8.84 17.14 -29.68
CA ASP A 69 -9.64 15.90 -29.70
C ASP A 69 -10.92 16.01 -28.85
N GLN A 70 -10.96 16.93 -27.88
CA GLN A 70 -12.16 17.20 -27.09
C GLN A 70 -13.26 17.91 -27.88
N LYS A 71 -12.91 18.87 -28.74
CA LYS A 71 -13.91 19.61 -29.54
C LYS A 71 -14.62 18.77 -30.61
N ASP A 72 -13.98 17.70 -31.07
CA ASP A 72 -14.53 16.82 -32.12
C ASP A 72 -15.34 15.64 -31.54
N GLN A 73 -15.09 15.24 -30.29
CA GLN A 73 -15.86 14.20 -29.60
C GLN A 73 -17.14 14.75 -28.96
N ASP A 74 -17.13 15.96 -28.39
CA ASP A 74 -18.35 16.61 -27.83
C ASP A 74 -19.42 16.87 -28.89
N LYS A 75 -19.06 16.82 -30.18
CA LYS A 75 -20.03 16.96 -31.30
C LYS A 75 -20.61 15.62 -31.78
N LYS A 76 -20.13 14.47 -31.30
CA LYS A 76 -20.49 13.15 -31.86
C LYS A 76 -21.26 12.23 -30.92
N ASP A 77 -21.44 12.59 -29.65
CA ASP A 77 -22.07 11.71 -28.68
C ASP A 77 -23.36 12.25 -28.11
N PRO A 78 -24.52 11.87 -28.70
CA PRO A 78 -25.86 12.35 -28.23
C PRO A 78 -26.23 11.78 -26.84
N ASN A 79 -25.43 10.86 -26.30
CA ASN A 79 -25.68 10.24 -24.99
C ASN A 79 -24.99 10.98 -23.81
N LEU A 80 -24.19 12.01 -24.09
CA LEU A 80 -23.45 12.75 -23.05
C LEU A 80 -24.38 13.58 -22.15
N GLU A 81 -25.52 14.06 -22.70
CA GLU A 81 -26.52 14.80 -21.94
C GLU A 81 -27.32 13.90 -21.00
N ALA A 82 -27.58 12.66 -21.38
CA ALA A 82 -28.26 11.67 -20.54
C ALA A 82 -27.39 11.18 -19.34
N ILE A 83 -26.07 11.20 -19.49
CA ILE A 83 -25.13 10.86 -18.40
C ILE A 83 -24.97 12.02 -17.41
N LYS A 84 -25.05 13.27 -17.89
CA LYS A 84 -25.03 14.49 -17.05
C LYS A 84 -26.30 14.70 -16.25
N ALA A 85 -27.44 14.12 -16.68
CA ALA A 85 -28.74 14.24 -16.02
C ALA A 85 -29.01 13.19 -14.93
N ARG A 86 -28.09 12.28 -14.62
CA ARG A 86 -28.24 11.39 -13.46
C ARG A 86 -27.96 12.19 -12.20
N PRO A 87 -28.91 12.25 -11.23
CA PRO A 87 -28.68 12.91 -9.97
C PRO A 87 -27.53 12.17 -9.28
N THR A 88 -26.41 12.85 -9.05
CA THR A 88 -25.39 12.40 -8.11
C THR A 88 -26.07 12.36 -6.74
N PRO A 89 -26.00 11.25 -5.99
CA PRO A 89 -26.47 11.25 -4.62
C PRO A 89 -25.72 12.37 -3.86
N ASP A 90 -26.48 13.21 -3.14
CA ASP A 90 -25.91 14.18 -2.20
C ASP A 90 -25.15 13.41 -1.11
N PHE A 91 -23.86 13.25 -1.30
CA PHE A 91 -22.99 12.70 -0.28
C PHE A 91 -22.53 13.85 0.62
N ASP A 92 -22.83 13.70 1.91
CA ASP A 92 -22.44 14.60 2.97
C ASP A 92 -20.98 15.04 2.86
N LYS A 93 -20.77 16.36 2.83
CA LYS A 93 -19.45 17.01 2.79
C LYS A 93 -18.56 16.64 3.98
N ASP A 94 -19.11 16.04 5.03
CA ASP A 94 -18.40 15.63 6.23
C ASP A 94 -17.55 14.35 6.03
N LEU A 95 -17.89 13.50 5.05
CA LEU A 95 -17.08 12.33 4.71
C LEU A 95 -15.79 12.67 3.94
N LEU A 96 -15.76 13.81 3.26
CA LEU A 96 -14.55 14.32 2.59
C LEU A 96 -13.46 14.75 3.58
N ASN A 97 -13.83 15.12 4.81
CA ASN A 97 -12.89 15.53 5.85
C ASN A 97 -12.17 14.35 6.51
N ILE A 98 -12.75 13.16 6.49
CA ILE A 98 -12.10 11.95 7.06
C ILE A 98 -10.98 11.46 6.14
N SER A 99 -11.14 11.58 4.83
CA SER A 99 -10.11 11.24 3.84
C SER A 99 -8.86 12.15 3.93
N ASN A 100 -9.03 13.39 4.39
CA ASN A 100 -7.94 14.36 4.47
C ASN A 100 -6.98 14.12 5.65
N ASN A 101 -7.38 13.37 6.68
CA ASN A 101 -6.53 13.09 7.84
C ASN A 101 -5.55 11.92 7.64
N ILE A 102 -5.71 11.13 6.57
CA ILE A 102 -4.83 9.99 6.26
C ILE A 102 -3.69 10.39 5.31
N VAL A 103 -3.78 11.56 4.68
CA VAL A 103 -2.81 12.00 3.66
C VAL A 103 -1.96 13.15 4.20
N SER A 104 -0.95 12.85 4.97
CA SER A 104 0.16 13.76 5.25
C SER A 104 1.15 13.77 4.07
N SER A 105 0.69 14.10 2.87
CA SER A 105 1.60 14.41 1.76
C SER A 105 1.43 15.87 1.35
N ASN A 106 2.49 16.68 1.50
CA ASN A 106 2.57 18.06 1.02
C ASN A 106 2.53 18.18 -0.52
N ALA A 107 2.26 17.11 -1.24
CA ALA A 107 2.08 17.12 -2.69
C ALA A 107 0.63 17.46 -3.01
N LYS A 108 0.36 18.71 -3.42
CA LYS A 108 -0.95 19.10 -3.95
C LYS A 108 -1.32 18.17 -5.11
N PRO A 109 -2.53 17.55 -5.10
CA PRO A 109 -2.97 16.73 -6.21
C PRO A 109 -2.99 17.60 -7.48
N LYS A 110 -2.30 17.15 -8.53
CA LYS A 110 -2.41 17.79 -9.84
C LYS A 110 -3.79 17.49 -10.39
N ARG A 111 -4.68 18.49 -10.44
CA ARG A 111 -5.85 18.44 -11.30
C ARG A 111 -5.36 18.35 -12.75
N LEU A 112 -5.71 17.30 -13.44
CA LEU A 112 -5.74 17.29 -14.88
C LEU A 112 -6.97 18.15 -15.25
N ASP A 113 -6.78 19.19 -16.05
CA ASP A 113 -7.84 20.10 -16.49
C ASP A 113 -9.11 19.28 -16.83
N ASP A 114 -10.18 19.42 -16.00
CA ASP A 114 -11.51 18.83 -16.12
C ASP A 114 -11.61 17.28 -16.25
N GLY A 115 -10.53 16.54 -15.97
CA GLY A 115 -10.50 15.08 -15.93
C GLY A 115 -10.59 14.50 -14.51
N PRO A 116 -10.77 13.18 -14.36
CA PRO A 116 -10.77 12.53 -13.06
C PRO A 116 -9.44 12.79 -12.32
N ILE A 117 -9.55 13.14 -11.02
CA ILE A 117 -8.40 13.40 -10.15
C ILE A 117 -7.47 12.17 -10.16
N ASN A 118 -6.21 12.36 -10.59
CA ASN A 118 -5.20 11.34 -10.48
C ASN A 118 -4.19 11.73 -9.38
N GLU A 119 -4.27 11.03 -8.24
CA GLU A 119 -3.43 11.27 -7.06
C GLU A 119 -2.07 10.59 -7.16
N GLY A 120 -1.82 9.80 -8.22
CA GLY A 120 -0.52 9.21 -8.50
C GLY A 120 0.55 10.29 -8.73
N THR A 121 1.77 10.02 -8.31
CA THR A 121 2.91 10.93 -8.47
C THR A 121 4.11 10.24 -9.11
N TRP A 122 5.00 11.04 -9.68
CA TRP A 122 6.25 10.55 -10.22
C TRP A 122 7.31 10.43 -9.12
N ALA A 123 8.03 9.31 -9.12
CA ALA A 123 9.21 9.10 -8.31
C ALA A 123 10.33 8.48 -9.14
N LYS A 124 11.58 8.77 -8.78
CA LYS A 124 12.77 8.27 -9.47
C LYS A 124 13.55 7.33 -8.54
N LYS A 125 13.95 6.16 -9.06
CA LYS A 125 14.85 5.23 -8.37
C LYS A 125 15.97 4.83 -9.35
N GLY A 126 17.17 5.34 -9.09
CA GLY A 126 18.28 5.20 -10.05
C GLY A 126 17.96 5.91 -11.36
N SER A 127 18.10 5.23 -12.49
CA SER A 127 17.77 5.74 -13.83
C SER A 127 16.28 5.59 -14.20
N LYS A 128 15.49 4.84 -13.43
CA LYS A 128 14.09 4.54 -13.75
C LYS A 128 13.14 5.50 -13.04
N SER A 129 12.12 5.98 -13.78
CA SER A 129 11.01 6.77 -13.26
C SER A 129 9.78 5.90 -13.13
N PHE A 130 9.03 6.08 -12.04
CA PHE A 130 7.80 5.35 -11.73
C PHE A 130 6.68 6.36 -11.48
N PHE A 131 5.52 6.13 -12.08
CA PHE A 131 4.30 6.87 -11.78
C PHE A 131 3.37 5.97 -10.96
N GLY A 132 2.72 6.52 -9.95
CA GLY A 132 1.72 5.82 -9.15
C GLY A 132 1.89 6.06 -7.65
N TYR A 133 1.95 4.97 -6.89
CA TYR A 133 1.88 4.94 -5.42
C TYR A 133 3.02 4.14 -4.83
N LYS A 134 3.14 4.19 -3.50
CA LYS A 134 3.97 3.28 -2.70
C LYS A 134 3.10 2.52 -1.71
N GLY A 135 3.36 1.22 -1.59
CA GLY A 135 2.85 0.41 -0.50
C GLY A 135 3.95 0.19 0.54
N HIS A 136 3.68 0.60 1.77
CA HIS A 136 4.54 0.39 2.92
C HIS A 136 3.98 -0.77 3.74
N ILE A 137 4.83 -1.69 4.17
CA ILE A 137 4.44 -2.79 5.03
C ILE A 137 5.37 -2.91 6.22
N LEU A 138 4.81 -3.41 7.32
CA LEU A 138 5.53 -3.88 8.48
C LEU A 138 5.23 -5.36 8.66
N ILE A 139 6.25 -6.20 8.59
CA ILE A 139 6.13 -7.64 8.87
C ILE A 139 6.77 -7.98 10.22
N ASP A 140 6.28 -9.01 10.89
CA ASP A 140 6.97 -9.55 12.05
C ASP A 140 8.19 -10.40 11.64
N THR A 141 9.18 -10.53 12.53
CA THR A 141 10.44 -11.25 12.24
C THR A 141 10.36 -12.75 12.45
N GLU A 142 9.28 -13.27 13.02
CA GLU A 142 9.13 -14.68 13.40
C GLU A 142 8.27 -15.44 12.40
N TYR A 143 7.06 -14.95 12.18
CA TYR A 143 6.06 -15.58 11.30
C TYR A 143 6.04 -14.98 9.90
N HIS A 144 6.70 -13.83 9.69
CA HIS A 144 6.71 -13.05 8.45
C HIS A 144 5.30 -12.62 7.98
N LEU A 145 4.36 -12.45 8.92
CA LEU A 145 3.03 -11.95 8.66
C LEU A 145 3.06 -10.42 8.55
N ILE A 146 2.27 -9.86 7.65
CA ILE A 146 2.10 -8.41 7.53
C ILE A 146 1.23 -7.93 8.68
N ARG A 147 1.75 -6.98 9.49
CA ARG A 147 1.10 -6.46 10.71
C ARG A 147 0.53 -5.06 10.52
N LYS A 148 1.21 -4.22 9.77
CA LYS A 148 0.72 -2.89 9.41
C LYS A 148 0.97 -2.62 7.93
N ILE A 149 0.10 -1.83 7.34
CA ILE A 149 0.19 -1.39 5.95
C ILE A 149 -0.14 0.10 5.87
N GLU A 150 0.44 0.76 4.89
CA GLU A 150 0.07 2.12 4.50
C GLU A 150 0.31 2.30 3.01
N THR A 151 -0.53 3.10 2.37
CA THR A 151 -0.38 3.44 0.95
C THR A 151 -0.25 4.94 0.80
N THR A 152 0.79 5.37 0.09
CA THR A 152 1.11 6.78 -0.12
C THR A 152 1.33 7.08 -1.60
N THR A 153 1.50 8.36 -1.93
CA THR A 153 1.97 8.75 -3.26
C THR A 153 3.41 8.28 -3.49
N ALA A 154 3.79 8.00 -4.75
CA ALA A 154 5.13 7.52 -5.06
C ALA A 154 6.24 8.51 -4.68
N SER A 155 5.97 9.81 -4.67
CA SER A 155 6.95 10.87 -4.36
C SER A 155 7.27 10.99 -2.87
N LEU A 156 6.40 10.49 -1.97
CA LEU A 156 6.66 10.56 -0.53
C LEU A 156 7.90 9.75 -0.18
N HIS A 157 8.80 10.31 0.63
CA HIS A 157 10.02 9.60 1.05
C HIS A 157 9.69 8.55 2.10
N ASP A 158 10.28 7.36 1.98
CA ASP A 158 9.97 6.20 2.84
C ASP A 158 10.19 6.47 4.33
N SER A 159 11.14 7.36 4.68
CA SER A 159 11.42 7.76 6.07
C SER A 159 10.31 8.60 6.73
N GLN A 160 9.35 9.10 5.96
CA GLN A 160 8.21 9.88 6.48
C GLN A 160 7.06 8.99 6.97
N VAL A 161 7.11 7.69 6.66
CA VAL A 161 6.11 6.71 7.08
C VAL A 161 6.69 5.85 8.20
N ASP A 162 6.09 5.92 9.38
CA ASP A 162 6.44 5.09 10.52
C ASP A 162 5.34 4.09 10.84
N LEU A 163 5.62 2.82 10.61
CA LEU A 163 4.75 1.70 10.98
C LEU A 163 5.23 1.00 12.26
N GLY A 164 6.25 1.52 12.94
CA GLY A 164 6.84 0.92 14.14
C GLY A 164 5.80 0.58 15.20
N ILE A 165 6.11 -0.42 16.03
CA ILE A 165 5.29 -0.84 17.18
C ILE A 165 6.08 -0.46 18.44
N ASN A 166 5.42 0.21 19.38
CA ASN A 166 6.04 0.62 20.63
C ASN A 166 6.64 -0.59 21.37
N GLY A 167 7.84 -0.41 21.92
CA GLY A 167 8.55 -1.45 22.65
C GLY A 167 9.22 -2.53 21.79
N LEU A 168 9.10 -2.49 20.46
CA LEU A 168 9.71 -3.48 19.55
C LEU A 168 10.76 -2.88 18.62
N PRO A 169 11.84 -3.60 18.28
CA PRO A 169 12.81 -3.14 17.30
C PRO A 169 12.21 -3.14 15.88
N ARG A 170 12.40 -2.01 15.17
CA ARG A 170 12.02 -1.85 13.78
C ARG A 170 13.26 -1.92 12.88
N TYR A 171 13.47 -3.04 12.22
CA TYR A 171 14.53 -3.21 11.23
C TYR A 171 14.14 -2.56 9.91
N ALA A 172 14.96 -1.65 9.41
CA ALA A 172 14.69 -0.93 8.18
C ALA A 172 15.97 -0.67 7.37
N ASP A 173 15.81 -0.23 6.11
CA ASP A 173 16.94 0.12 5.24
C ASP A 173 17.62 1.43 5.65
N LYS A 174 18.76 1.71 5.02
CA LYS A 174 19.51 2.98 5.15
C LYS A 174 18.66 4.22 4.82
N GLY A 175 17.63 4.07 3.98
CA GLY A 175 16.68 5.13 3.68
C GLY A 175 15.89 5.63 4.90
N TYR A 176 15.75 4.80 5.93
CA TYR A 176 15.08 5.13 7.19
C TYR A 176 16.03 5.62 8.29
N SER A 177 17.33 5.76 7.99
CA SER A 177 18.32 6.20 8.97
C SER A 177 17.99 7.61 9.50
N GLY A 178 17.80 7.74 10.81
CA GLY A 178 17.42 8.98 11.48
C GLY A 178 15.92 9.32 11.40
N ALA A 179 15.07 8.47 10.82
CA ALA A 179 13.63 8.65 10.87
C ALA A 179 13.09 8.40 12.28
N LYS A 180 12.19 9.25 12.74
CA LYS A 180 11.48 9.02 14.01
C LYS A 180 10.65 7.76 13.91
N THR A 181 10.60 6.97 14.98
CA THR A 181 9.78 5.76 15.05
C THR A 181 9.22 5.57 16.46
N GLN A 182 8.01 5.00 16.53
CA GLN A 182 7.40 4.59 17.80
C GLN A 182 8.13 3.40 18.45
N GLY A 183 8.76 2.55 17.64
CA GLY A 183 9.58 1.43 18.11
C GLY A 183 11.04 1.81 18.35
N TYR A 184 11.87 0.81 18.68
CA TYR A 184 13.32 1.00 18.73
C TYR A 184 13.90 1.08 17.32
N ASP A 185 14.65 2.14 17.00
CA ASP A 185 15.25 2.30 15.68
C ASP A 185 16.39 1.30 15.46
N ALA A 186 16.11 0.26 14.68
CA ALA A 186 17.07 -0.71 14.19
C ALA A 186 17.32 -0.56 12.68
N ALA A 187 17.16 0.63 12.12
CA ALA A 187 17.50 0.90 10.74
C ALA A 187 19.02 0.75 10.49
N MET A 188 19.38 0.41 9.26
CA MET A 188 20.78 0.33 8.83
C MET A 188 21.39 1.73 8.85
N LYS A 189 22.59 1.86 9.42
CA LYS A 189 23.32 3.13 9.43
C LYS A 189 23.83 3.50 8.05
N LYS A 190 23.72 4.78 7.73
CA LYS A 190 24.25 5.41 6.52
C LYS A 190 25.61 6.03 6.82
N ALA A 191 26.57 5.91 5.90
CA ALA A 191 27.84 6.63 6.01
C ALA A 191 27.60 8.14 5.86
N ALA A 192 28.27 8.95 6.66
CA ALA A 192 28.33 10.40 6.47
C ALA A 192 29.21 10.74 5.25
N ARG A 193 28.96 11.90 4.62
CA ARG A 193 29.77 12.34 3.48
C ARG A 193 31.23 12.46 3.89
N GLY A 194 32.11 11.79 3.16
CA GLY A 194 33.56 11.78 3.44
C GLY A 194 34.02 10.80 4.54
N HIS A 195 33.12 10.15 5.28
CA HIS A 195 33.46 9.23 6.34
C HIS A 195 32.93 7.82 6.07
N LYS A 196 33.80 6.82 6.14
CA LYS A 196 33.41 5.41 6.03
C LYS A 196 32.77 4.92 7.34
N LEU A 197 31.87 3.94 7.22
CA LEU A 197 31.32 3.28 8.41
C LEU A 197 32.40 2.51 9.16
N GLY A 198 32.36 2.55 10.48
CA GLY A 198 33.21 1.73 11.31
C GLY A 198 32.88 0.21 11.18
N ILE A 199 33.83 -0.65 11.51
CA ILE A 199 33.67 -2.12 11.41
C ILE A 199 32.44 -2.61 12.19
N LYS A 200 32.19 -2.05 13.39
CA LYS A 200 31.01 -2.38 14.21
C LYS A 200 29.70 -2.09 13.48
N ASP A 201 29.61 -0.94 12.80
CA ASP A 201 28.41 -0.54 12.06
C ASP A 201 28.23 -1.36 10.78
N ILE A 202 29.32 -1.74 10.11
CA ILE A 202 29.27 -2.65 8.96
C ILE A 202 28.73 -4.02 9.38
N LEU A 203 29.22 -4.58 10.48
CA LEU A 203 28.75 -5.87 11.00
C LEU A 203 27.30 -5.80 11.48
N ARG A 204 26.90 -4.69 12.12
CA ARG A 204 25.50 -4.42 12.49
C ARG A 204 24.62 -4.38 11.25
N ASN A 205 24.98 -3.62 10.23
CA ASN A 205 24.24 -3.52 8.98
C ASN A 205 24.10 -4.89 8.28
N LYS A 206 25.15 -5.71 8.28
CA LYS A 206 25.10 -7.08 7.73
C LYS A 206 24.08 -7.96 8.45
N ARG A 207 23.99 -7.87 9.79
CA ARG A 207 22.98 -8.60 10.58
C ARG A 207 21.57 -8.13 10.26
N ILE A 208 21.35 -6.81 10.16
CA ILE A 208 20.05 -6.21 9.81
C ILE A 208 19.64 -6.63 8.40
N SER A 209 20.57 -6.57 7.42
CA SER A 209 20.29 -6.95 6.03
C SER A 209 19.82 -8.40 5.92
N ARG A 210 20.38 -9.33 6.69
CA ARG A 210 19.92 -10.74 6.72
C ARG A 210 18.48 -10.86 7.22
N LYS A 211 18.10 -10.09 8.25
CA LYS A 211 16.70 -10.08 8.75
C LYS A 211 15.76 -9.48 7.71
N ARG A 212 16.18 -8.40 7.04
CA ARG A 212 15.37 -7.70 6.04
C ARG A 212 15.10 -8.51 4.77
N SER A 213 15.93 -9.52 4.43
CA SER A 213 15.69 -10.33 3.22
C SER A 213 14.30 -10.97 3.18
N GLN A 214 13.64 -11.18 4.31
CA GLN A 214 12.31 -11.75 4.39
C GLN A 214 11.23 -10.81 3.81
N ILE A 215 11.36 -9.49 3.99
CA ILE A 215 10.39 -8.54 3.45
C ILE A 215 10.47 -8.46 1.92
N GLU A 216 11.66 -8.64 1.35
CA GLU A 216 11.86 -8.71 -0.10
C GLU A 216 11.13 -9.92 -0.69
N ARG A 217 11.17 -11.07 0.01
CA ARG A 217 10.39 -12.26 -0.36
C ARG A 217 8.89 -11.98 -0.31
N CYS A 218 8.41 -11.29 0.73
CA CYS A 218 7.02 -10.88 0.86
C CYS A 218 6.57 -10.06 -0.37
N PHE A 219 7.31 -9.00 -0.71
CA PHE A 219 7.02 -8.19 -1.90
C PHE A 219 7.09 -8.99 -3.21
N ALA A 220 8.05 -9.91 -3.32
CA ALA A 220 8.16 -10.75 -4.52
C ALA A 220 6.93 -11.65 -4.71
N VAL A 221 6.40 -12.25 -3.65
CA VAL A 221 5.16 -13.04 -3.67
C VAL A 221 3.97 -12.16 -4.03
N MET A 222 3.78 -11.04 -3.31
CA MET A 222 2.67 -10.12 -3.56
C MET A 222 2.65 -9.61 -5.01
N LYS A 223 3.80 -9.26 -5.57
CA LYS A 223 3.88 -8.76 -6.96
C LYS A 223 3.67 -9.86 -7.99
N ARG A 224 4.22 -11.04 -7.78
CA ARG A 224 4.20 -12.12 -8.75
C ARG A 224 2.92 -12.93 -8.73
N ALA A 225 2.40 -13.25 -7.54
CA ALA A 225 1.22 -14.07 -7.36
C ALA A 225 -0.08 -13.25 -7.28
N HIS A 226 -0.04 -12.05 -6.69
CA HIS A 226 -1.25 -11.27 -6.39
C HIS A 226 -1.35 -9.96 -7.18
N ASN A 227 -0.49 -9.75 -8.19
CA ASN A 227 -0.48 -8.54 -9.02
C ASN A 227 -0.49 -7.22 -8.21
N ALA A 228 0.27 -7.19 -7.09
CA ALA A 228 0.37 -6.02 -6.24
C ALA A 228 1.31 -4.92 -6.80
N GLY A 229 1.96 -5.17 -7.93
CA GLY A 229 2.93 -4.25 -8.52
C GLY A 229 2.33 -3.17 -9.42
N HIS A 230 1.07 -3.33 -9.83
CA HIS A 230 0.40 -2.39 -10.74
C HIS A 230 -1.08 -2.21 -10.39
N VAL A 231 -1.58 -0.99 -10.58
CA VAL A 231 -2.99 -0.63 -10.40
C VAL A 231 -3.47 0.26 -11.54
N SER A 232 -4.71 0.04 -11.98
CA SER A 232 -5.38 0.88 -12.99
C SER A 232 -6.38 1.83 -12.31
N VAL A 233 -6.00 2.42 -11.17
CA VAL A 233 -6.86 3.32 -10.37
C VAL A 233 -6.14 4.64 -10.12
N THR A 234 -6.91 5.70 -9.92
CA THR A 234 -6.43 7.08 -9.88
C THR A 234 -6.36 7.67 -8.47
N THR A 235 -6.94 7.00 -7.45
CA THR A 235 -6.96 7.52 -6.07
C THR A 235 -6.14 6.65 -5.11
N ILE A 236 -5.58 7.27 -4.08
CA ILE A 236 -4.82 6.58 -3.02
C ILE A 236 -5.72 5.57 -2.29
N ALA A 237 -6.96 5.93 -2.01
CA ALA A 237 -7.92 5.05 -1.34
C ALA A 237 -8.15 3.74 -2.13
N ARG A 238 -8.37 3.85 -3.45
CA ARG A 238 -8.54 2.67 -4.33
C ARG A 238 -7.26 1.84 -4.46
N ALA A 239 -6.10 2.50 -4.52
CA ALA A 239 -4.81 1.80 -4.51
C ALA A 239 -4.58 1.11 -3.15
N GLY A 240 -4.94 1.79 -2.05
CA GLY A 240 -4.83 1.30 -0.68
C GLY A 240 -5.66 0.05 -0.43
N ILE A 241 -6.94 0.05 -0.82
CA ILE A 241 -7.79 -1.15 -0.64
C ILE A 241 -7.28 -2.33 -1.47
N LYS A 242 -6.80 -2.12 -2.70
CA LYS A 242 -6.19 -3.19 -3.49
C LYS A 242 -4.94 -3.74 -2.80
N PHE A 243 -4.08 -2.86 -2.29
CA PHE A 243 -2.86 -3.27 -1.59
C PHE A 243 -3.17 -4.01 -0.29
N MET A 244 -4.18 -3.56 0.47
CA MET A 244 -4.68 -4.23 1.67
C MET A 244 -5.20 -5.64 1.35
N MET A 245 -6.05 -5.80 0.35
CA MET A 245 -6.57 -7.11 -0.05
C MET A 245 -5.45 -8.07 -0.45
N ASN A 246 -4.44 -7.60 -1.18
CA ASN A 246 -3.26 -8.39 -1.51
C ASN A 246 -2.48 -8.80 -0.25
N SER A 247 -2.40 -7.91 0.75
CA SER A 247 -1.74 -8.19 2.02
C SER A 247 -2.52 -9.21 2.86
N ILE A 248 -3.86 -9.19 2.82
CA ILE A 248 -4.72 -10.20 3.46
C ILE A 248 -4.46 -11.57 2.81
N VAL A 249 -4.48 -11.64 1.48
CA VAL A 249 -4.22 -12.91 0.75
C VAL A 249 -2.84 -13.46 1.08
N TYR A 250 -1.81 -12.59 1.11
CA TYR A 250 -0.47 -12.99 1.52
C TYR A 250 -0.46 -13.59 2.94
N ASN A 251 -1.12 -12.94 3.90
CA ASN A 251 -1.20 -13.45 5.27
C ASN A 251 -1.91 -14.81 5.35
N ILE A 252 -2.99 -15.00 4.60
CA ILE A 252 -3.70 -16.29 4.54
C ILE A 252 -2.80 -17.40 3.97
N GLU A 253 -2.04 -17.12 2.91
CA GLU A 253 -1.09 -18.08 2.34
C GLU A 253 0.05 -18.39 3.30
N GLN A 254 0.57 -17.38 4.00
CA GLN A 254 1.61 -17.54 5.00
C GLN A 254 1.11 -18.39 6.18
N LEU A 255 -0.13 -18.19 6.65
CA LEU A 255 -0.76 -19.03 7.67
C LEU A 255 -0.90 -20.49 7.23
N LYS A 256 -1.30 -20.74 5.97
CA LYS A 256 -1.35 -22.09 5.41
C LYS A 256 0.04 -22.74 5.40
N TYR A 257 1.08 -21.97 5.11
CA TYR A 257 2.46 -22.45 5.17
C TYR A 257 2.87 -22.80 6.61
N LEU A 258 2.60 -21.91 7.57
CA LEU A 258 2.91 -22.13 8.98
C LEU A 258 2.16 -23.34 9.56
N GLY A 259 0.91 -23.57 9.19
CA GLY A 259 0.12 -24.74 9.61
C GLY A 259 0.58 -26.07 9.02
N ARG A 260 1.43 -26.07 7.98
CA ARG A 260 2.03 -27.28 7.38
C ARG A 260 3.38 -27.65 7.98
N VAL A 261 4.02 -26.71 8.70
CA VAL A 261 5.28 -26.97 9.40
C VAL A 261 4.93 -27.56 10.77
N PRO A 262 5.38 -28.80 11.12
CA PRO A 262 5.17 -29.35 12.46
C PRO A 262 5.74 -28.40 13.50
N SER A 263 5.01 -28.20 14.60
CA SER A 263 5.52 -27.47 15.76
C SER A 263 6.72 -28.28 16.33
N THR A 264 7.93 -27.75 16.16
CA THR A 264 9.14 -28.32 16.77
C THR A 264 9.26 -27.93 18.22
#